data_022090373f2da2fe7b1923834f7e63fc
#
_entry.id   022090373f2da2fe7b1923834f7e63fc
#
_cell.length_a   1.000
_cell.length_b   1.000
_cell.length_c   1.000
_cell.angle_alpha   90.00
_cell.angle_beta   90.00
_cell.angle_gamma   90.00
#
_symmetry.space_group_name_H-M   'P 1'
#
loop_
_entity.id
_entity.type
_entity.pdbx_description
1 polymer ?
#
loop_
_entity_poly.entity_id
_entity_poly.type
_entity_poly.pdbx_seq_one_letter_code
_entity_poly.pdbx_strand_id
1 'polypeptide(L)'
;MFNQPNIPYQNALLRRLSPGDLASIEPNLERVALPMRTQLESTKSVIEHVYFLEDGIASVVAKLPKGRDTEVGLIGMEGMTGALVALGGDRAAHDTYMQLREAACEFQPRHCRLLCLRALR
;
A
#
# COMPACT_ATOMS: atom_id res chain seq x y z
N MET A 1 3.40 20.63 -25.50
CA MET A 1 3.43 20.48 -24.03
C MET A 1 2.26 19.65 -23.59
N PHE A 2 2.54 18.54 -22.96
CA PHE A 2 1.51 17.59 -22.59
C PHE A 2 0.79 18.06 -21.34
N ASN A 3 -0.47 18.42 -21.47
CA ASN A 3 -1.34 18.58 -20.33
C ASN A 3 -1.62 17.20 -19.75
N GLN A 4 -0.79 16.80 -18.80
CA GLN A 4 -1.17 15.67 -17.98
C GLN A 4 -2.38 16.08 -17.16
N PRO A 5 -3.46 15.28 -17.16
CA PRO A 5 -4.56 15.56 -16.26
C PRO A 5 -3.99 15.64 -14.85
N ASN A 6 -4.46 16.59 -14.07
CA ASN A 6 -4.04 16.78 -12.71
C ASN A 6 -4.52 15.58 -11.87
N ILE A 7 -3.74 14.51 -11.90
CA ILE A 7 -4.08 13.29 -11.17
C ILE A 7 -3.73 13.53 -9.71
N PRO A 8 -4.71 13.45 -8.79
CA PRO A 8 -4.50 13.82 -7.39
C PRO A 8 -3.73 12.76 -6.58
N TYR A 9 -3.14 11.78 -7.25
CA TYR A 9 -2.46 10.66 -6.61
C TYR A 9 -0.97 10.70 -6.90
N GLN A 10 -0.16 10.37 -5.89
CA GLN A 10 1.28 10.21 -6.02
C GLN A 10 1.67 8.77 -6.38
N ASN A 11 0.85 7.81 -5.99
CA ASN A 11 1.12 6.40 -6.27
C ASN A 11 1.26 6.14 -7.77
N ALA A 12 2.37 5.54 -8.16
CA ALA A 12 2.69 5.34 -9.58
C ALA A 12 1.72 4.39 -10.29
N LEU A 13 1.18 3.41 -9.58
CA LEU A 13 0.21 2.50 -10.17
C LEU A 13 -1.10 3.21 -10.48
N LEU A 14 -1.59 4.03 -9.55
CA LEU A 14 -2.81 4.82 -9.76
C LEU A 14 -2.63 5.83 -10.90
N ARG A 15 -1.45 6.42 -11.01
CA ARG A 15 -1.15 7.39 -12.06
C ARG A 15 -1.08 6.76 -13.45
N ARG A 16 -0.86 5.45 -13.53
CA ARG A 16 -0.78 4.71 -14.80
C ARG A 16 -2.10 4.14 -15.27
N LEU A 17 -3.11 4.18 -14.43
CA LEU A 17 -4.44 3.72 -14.83
C LEU A 17 -5.03 4.65 -15.88
N SER A 18 -5.76 4.07 -16.82
CA SER A 18 -6.55 4.87 -17.76
C SER A 18 -7.60 5.67 -16.98
N PRO A 19 -8.07 6.81 -17.50
CA PRO A 19 -9.12 7.58 -16.83
C PRO A 19 -10.37 6.77 -16.52
N GLY A 20 -10.74 5.82 -17.39
CA GLY A 20 -11.87 4.94 -17.17
C GLY A 20 -11.65 3.96 -16.03
N ASP A 21 -10.46 3.35 -16.00
CA ASP A 21 -10.10 2.40 -14.93
C ASP A 21 -10.01 3.10 -13.57
N LEU A 22 -9.39 4.27 -13.55
CA LEU A 22 -9.30 5.06 -12.33
C LEU A 22 -10.69 5.44 -11.82
N ALA A 23 -11.57 5.88 -12.72
CA ALA A 23 -12.94 6.24 -12.37
C ALA A 23 -13.72 5.06 -11.80
N SER A 24 -13.42 3.82 -12.23
CA SER A 24 -14.06 2.62 -11.72
C SER A 24 -13.73 2.34 -10.27
N ILE A 25 -12.50 2.65 -9.84
CA ILE A 25 -12.06 2.32 -8.49
C ILE A 25 -12.15 3.50 -7.52
N GLU A 26 -12.16 4.73 -8.02
CA GLU A 26 -12.20 5.94 -7.17
C GLU A 26 -13.32 5.96 -6.13
N PRO A 27 -14.55 5.51 -6.44
CA PRO A 27 -15.60 5.49 -5.43
C PRO A 27 -15.28 4.64 -4.20
N ASN A 28 -14.37 3.68 -4.36
CA ASN A 28 -13.97 2.77 -3.29
C ASN A 28 -12.60 3.13 -2.68
N LEU A 29 -11.96 4.17 -3.20
CA LEU A 29 -10.71 4.66 -2.65
C LEU A 29 -10.98 5.63 -1.51
N GLU A 30 -10.32 5.40 -0.40
CA GLU A 30 -10.40 6.26 0.76
C GLU A 30 -8.98 6.66 1.18
N ARG A 31 -8.78 7.94 1.45
CA ARG A 31 -7.51 8.41 1.98
C ARG A 31 -7.45 8.12 3.47
N VAL A 32 -6.44 7.35 3.86
CA VAL A 32 -6.22 7.01 5.25
C VAL A 32 -4.82 7.41 5.67
N ALA A 33 -4.68 7.89 6.88
CA ALA A 33 -3.39 8.15 7.48
C ALA A 33 -3.02 6.92 8.32
N LEU A 34 -1.86 6.33 8.03
CA LEU A 34 -1.41 5.17 8.76
C LEU A 34 -0.17 5.52 9.56
N PRO A 35 -0.25 5.40 10.89
CA PRO A 35 0.92 5.58 11.73
C PRO A 35 2.00 4.56 11.40
N MET A 36 3.22 4.90 11.77
CA MET A 36 4.33 3.97 11.76
C MET A 36 3.97 2.67 12.47
N ARG A 37 4.43 1.56 11.93
CA ARG A 37 4.20 0.19 12.43
C ARG A 37 2.75 -0.30 12.31
N THR A 38 1.88 0.47 11.68
CA THR A 38 0.55 -0.05 11.37
C THR A 38 0.67 -1.26 10.47
N GLN A 39 0.05 -2.36 10.88
CA GLN A 39 0.03 -3.58 10.10
C GLN A 39 -1.00 -3.48 8.99
N LEU A 40 -0.54 -3.67 7.75
CA LEU A 40 -1.38 -3.60 6.56
C LEU A 40 -1.87 -4.99 6.15
N GLU A 41 -1.04 -5.98 6.34
CA GLU A 41 -1.36 -7.38 6.08
C GLU A 41 -0.79 -8.26 7.17
N SER A 42 -1.51 -9.32 7.53
CA SER A 42 -1.06 -10.34 8.48
C SER A 42 -1.05 -11.70 7.78
N THR A 43 0.04 -12.44 7.94
CA THR A 43 0.21 -13.77 7.35
C THR A 43 -1.00 -14.66 7.64
N LYS A 44 -1.52 -15.30 6.60
CA LYS A 44 -2.69 -16.19 6.62
C LYS A 44 -4.02 -15.52 6.94
N SER A 45 -4.03 -14.23 7.21
CA SER A 45 -5.27 -13.50 7.41
C SER A 45 -5.87 -13.05 6.08
N VAL A 46 -7.19 -12.93 6.07
CA VAL A 46 -7.91 -12.46 4.89
C VAL A 46 -7.52 -11.02 4.60
N ILE A 47 -7.26 -10.72 3.34
CA ILE A 47 -6.96 -9.37 2.88
C ILE A 47 -8.29 -8.64 2.66
N GLU A 48 -8.60 -7.71 3.54
CA GLU A 48 -9.83 -6.92 3.47
C GLU A 48 -9.63 -5.59 2.75
N HIS A 49 -8.39 -5.09 2.76
CA HIS A 49 -8.05 -3.80 2.19
C HIS A 49 -6.76 -3.91 1.37
N VAL A 50 -6.73 -3.16 0.29
CA VAL A 50 -5.54 -2.98 -0.53
C VAL A 50 -5.09 -1.54 -0.37
N TYR A 51 -3.81 -1.33 -0.14
CA TYR A 51 -3.25 -0.01 0.08
C TYR A 51 -2.34 0.38 -1.06
N PHE A 52 -2.61 1.53 -1.65
CA PHE A 52 -1.72 2.19 -2.60
C PHE A 52 -0.95 3.26 -1.83
N LEU A 53 0.34 3.10 -1.73
CA LEU A 53 1.15 4.01 -0.94
C LEU A 53 1.30 5.35 -1.66
N GLU A 54 0.89 6.42 -0.98
CA GLU A 54 1.05 7.78 -1.47
C GLU A 54 2.32 8.43 -0.94
N ASP A 55 2.84 7.90 0.16
CA ASP A 55 4.06 8.34 0.80
C ASP A 55 4.55 7.22 1.73
N GLY A 56 5.82 7.26 2.07
CA GLY A 56 6.41 6.29 2.99
C GLY A 56 6.75 4.95 2.35
N ILE A 57 7.12 4.03 3.21
CA ILE A 57 7.57 2.69 2.81
C ILE A 57 6.94 1.67 3.76
N ALA A 58 6.47 0.57 3.18
CA ALA A 58 6.01 -0.58 3.95
C ALA A 58 7.02 -1.72 3.82
N SER A 59 7.28 -2.41 4.93
CA SER A 59 8.12 -3.60 4.96
C SER A 59 7.26 -4.83 4.80
N VAL A 60 7.70 -5.72 3.91
CA VAL A 60 7.11 -7.04 3.73
C VAL A 60 8.01 -8.05 4.43
N VAL A 61 7.45 -8.78 5.38
CA VAL A 61 8.21 -9.65 6.28
C VAL A 61 7.70 -11.08 6.19
N ALA A 62 8.62 -12.00 5.91
CA ALA A 62 8.32 -13.43 5.99
C ALA A 62 8.44 -13.91 7.43
N LYS A 63 7.42 -14.59 7.90
CA LYS A 63 7.41 -15.25 9.21
C LYS A 63 8.12 -16.59 9.07
N LEU A 64 9.28 -16.70 9.69
CA LEU A 64 10.05 -17.94 9.73
C LEU A 64 9.83 -18.68 11.04
N PRO A 65 10.06 -20.02 11.06
CA PRO A 65 10.00 -20.79 12.31
C PRO A 65 10.92 -20.21 13.37
N LYS A 66 10.55 -20.37 14.63
CA LYS A 66 11.32 -19.90 15.81
C LYS A 66 11.37 -18.36 15.94
N GLY A 67 10.41 -17.65 15.41
CA GLY A 67 10.31 -16.20 15.57
C GLY A 67 11.35 -15.40 14.81
N ARG A 68 12.00 -15.98 13.85
CA ARG A 68 12.95 -15.27 12.99
C ARG A 68 12.22 -14.65 11.81
N ASP A 69 11.79 -13.42 11.99
CA ASP A 69 11.17 -12.69 10.91
C ASP A 69 12.26 -12.09 10.01
N THR A 70 12.05 -12.20 8.71
CA THR A 70 13.01 -11.70 7.72
C THR A 70 12.30 -10.77 6.75
N GLU A 71 12.83 -9.56 6.60
CA GLU A 71 12.34 -8.65 5.59
C GLU A 71 12.67 -9.20 4.20
N VAL A 72 11.65 -9.37 3.38
CA VAL A 72 11.79 -9.93 2.04
C VAL A 72 11.46 -8.93 0.94
N GLY A 73 10.97 -7.76 1.31
CA GLY A 73 10.67 -6.72 0.33
C GLY A 73 10.26 -5.42 0.97
N LEU A 74 10.22 -4.41 0.14
CA LEU A 74 9.74 -3.07 0.49
C LEU A 74 8.72 -2.64 -0.55
N ILE A 75 7.69 -1.94 -0.10
CA ILE A 75 6.69 -1.34 -0.97
C ILE A 75 6.72 0.17 -0.76
N GLY A 76 6.91 0.90 -1.84
CA GLY A 76 6.88 2.36 -1.83
C GLY A 76 5.74 2.92 -2.69
N MET A 77 5.90 4.16 -3.13
CA MET A 77 4.90 4.85 -3.97
C MET A 77 4.69 4.21 -5.33
N GLU A 78 5.57 3.31 -5.74
CA GLU A 78 5.47 2.59 -7.01
C GLU A 78 4.66 1.30 -6.91
N GLY A 79 4.21 0.94 -5.71
CA GLY A 79 3.59 -0.34 -5.45
C GLY A 79 2.28 -0.29 -4.69
N MET A 80 1.81 -1.46 -4.35
CA MET A 80 0.57 -1.67 -3.59
C MET A 80 0.71 -2.90 -2.71
N THR A 81 -0.08 -2.95 -1.63
CA THR A 81 -0.26 -4.19 -0.88
C THR A 81 -1.36 -5.04 -1.52
N GLY A 82 -1.49 -6.28 -1.11
CA GLY A 82 -2.61 -7.12 -1.53
C GLY A 82 -2.58 -7.56 -2.98
N ALA A 83 -1.40 -7.65 -3.59
CA ALA A 83 -1.27 -8.09 -4.98
C ALA A 83 -1.87 -9.47 -5.24
N LEU A 84 -1.90 -10.35 -4.22
CA LEU A 84 -2.51 -11.67 -4.33
C LEU A 84 -4.01 -11.61 -4.62
N VAL A 85 -4.69 -10.55 -4.18
CA VAL A 85 -6.12 -10.37 -4.47
C VAL A 85 -6.35 -10.26 -5.98
N ALA A 86 -5.46 -9.55 -6.67
CA ALA A 86 -5.54 -9.41 -8.12
C ALA A 86 -5.30 -10.75 -8.84
N LEU A 87 -4.61 -11.69 -8.19
CA LEU A 87 -4.34 -13.03 -8.72
C LEU A 87 -5.37 -14.07 -8.26
N GLY A 88 -6.44 -13.63 -7.59
CA GLY A 88 -7.50 -14.53 -7.13
C GLY A 88 -7.29 -15.09 -5.73
N GLY A 89 -6.21 -14.72 -5.05
CA GLY A 89 -5.99 -15.09 -3.66
C GLY A 89 -6.74 -14.19 -2.70
N ASP A 90 -6.94 -14.66 -1.48
CA ASP A 90 -7.66 -13.88 -0.46
C ASP A 90 -6.90 -13.76 0.87
N ARG A 91 -5.78 -14.47 1.02
CA ARG A 91 -5.00 -14.46 2.26
C ARG A 91 -3.59 -13.97 2.02
N ALA A 92 -3.10 -13.20 2.97
CA ALA A 92 -1.74 -12.66 2.90
C ALA A 92 -0.70 -13.78 3.10
N ALA A 93 0.34 -13.76 2.28
CA ALA A 93 1.48 -14.68 2.38
C ALA A 93 2.52 -14.17 3.37
N HIS A 94 2.52 -12.88 3.66
CA HIS A 94 3.51 -12.21 4.49
C HIS A 94 2.85 -11.20 5.42
N ASP A 95 3.58 -10.78 6.44
CA ASP A 95 3.21 -9.60 7.21
C ASP A 95 3.70 -8.36 6.46
N THR A 96 2.89 -7.34 6.42
CA THR A 96 3.26 -6.05 5.84
C THR A 96 2.90 -4.95 6.82
N TYR A 97 3.83 -4.08 7.14
CA TYR A 97 3.61 -2.99 8.06
C TYR A 97 4.34 -1.72 7.62
N MET A 98 3.84 -0.59 8.06
CA MET A 98 4.46 0.70 7.77
C MET A 98 5.79 0.80 8.50
N GLN A 99 6.85 1.06 7.75
CA GLN A 99 8.20 1.22 8.28
C GLN A 99 8.46 2.69 8.59
N LEU A 100 9.20 2.95 9.68
CA LEU A 100 9.72 4.26 9.93
C LEU A 100 10.74 4.61 8.85
N ARG A 101 10.51 5.70 8.17
CA ARG A 101 11.50 6.24 7.28
C ARG A 101 12.53 7.00 8.10
N GLU A 102 13.73 6.45 8.24
CA GLU A 102 14.90 7.16 8.75
C GLU A 102 15.41 8.20 7.77
N ALA A 103 14.67 8.59 6.83
CA ALA A 103 15.17 9.63 5.98
C ALA A 103 15.16 10.93 6.77
N ALA A 104 16.14 11.73 6.54
CA ALA A 104 16.29 13.10 6.91
C ALA A 104 15.07 13.98 6.66
N CYS A 105 13.92 13.41 6.70
CA CYS A 105 12.66 14.09 6.75
C CYS A 105 12.35 14.33 8.21
N GLU A 106 12.86 15.39 8.73
CA GLU A 106 12.36 16.02 9.93
C GLU A 106 10.89 16.41 9.78
N PHE A 107 10.25 15.89 8.76
CA PHE A 107 8.87 16.20 8.43
C PHE A 107 7.95 15.19 9.05
N GLN A 108 7.35 15.66 10.06
CA GLN A 108 6.13 15.31 10.75
C GLN A 108 5.45 14.02 10.27
N PRO A 109 5.28 13.06 11.17
CA PRO A 109 4.58 11.81 10.91
C PRO A 109 3.09 11.99 10.54
N ARG A 110 2.66 13.22 10.29
CA ARG A 110 1.27 13.54 9.98
C ARG A 110 0.85 13.25 8.54
N HIS A 111 1.76 12.79 7.69
CA HIS A 111 1.48 12.79 6.26
C HIS A 111 1.83 11.49 5.52
N CYS A 112 1.91 10.37 6.22
CA CYS A 112 1.80 9.10 5.50
C CYS A 112 0.36 8.99 4.99
N ARG A 113 0.15 9.47 3.80
CA ARG A 113 -1.13 9.29 3.14
C ARG A 113 -1.10 7.97 2.40
N LEU A 114 -1.96 7.09 2.81
CA LEU A 114 -2.22 5.86 2.11
C LEU A 114 -3.62 5.91 1.54
N LEU A 115 -3.75 5.45 0.33
CA LEU A 115 -5.06 5.20 -0.23
C LEU A 115 -5.41 3.76 0.06
N CYS A 116 -6.54 3.58 0.68
CA CYS A 116 -7.07 2.27 0.99
C CYS A 116 -8.20 1.97 0.02
N LEU A 117 -8.04 0.91 -0.73
CA LEU A 117 -9.12 0.34 -1.51
C LEU A 117 -9.66 -0.85 -0.75
N ARG A 118 -10.92 -0.78 -0.37
CA ARG A 118 -11.59 -1.92 0.21
C ARG A 118 -11.69 -3.02 -0.83
N ALA A 119 -11.16 -4.19 -0.51
CA ALA A 119 -11.26 -5.31 -1.43
C ALA A 119 -12.72 -5.66 -1.65
N LEU A 120 -13.17 -5.48 -2.87
CA LEU A 120 -14.49 -5.90 -3.29
C LEU A 120 -14.47 -7.41 -3.50
N ARG A 121 -15.29 -8.09 -2.79
CA ARG A 121 -15.58 -9.50 -3.04
C ARG A 121 -16.76 -9.60 -3.99
#